data_e543616acfcb88575f53d1712bd7ccc0
#
_entry.id   e543616acfcb88575f53d1712bd7ccc0
#
_cell.length_a   1.000
_cell.length_b   1.000
_cell.length_c   1.000
_cell.angle_alpha   90.00
_cell.angle_beta   90.00
_cell.angle_gamma   90.00
#
_symmetry.space_group_name_H-M   'P 1'
#
loop_
_entity.id
_entity.type
_entity.pdbx_description
1 polymer ?
#
loop_
_entity_poly.entity_id
_entity_poly.type
_entity_poly.pdbx_seq_one_letter_code
_entity_poly.pdbx_strand_id
1 'polypeptide(L)'
;MGGGEDRRPVIMLVSHDEQARTATGTEVDKRYGADYQVLVASSCDEARRRLQDLGEDEPVALVLANTGRQEEPVVPFLAQVRTSYPTARRAVMVRWGDFDRAREVFDALACGEIDHYLVRPEHARDEEFHSSFTQLLEDWMLEHGPAFEAVRVIGDSSARSTELRDGFSRNHIPVRYVDARTEAGAQLLDGLGLTDPRLPVVVLLFTAEPQVLEDPTDVEIADAFGLTRSMSDEDRYDLTVIGAGPAGLAAAVYASSEGLRTLVVEQQAVGGQAGTSSLIRNFPGFPKGVSGGKLAFAAFQQAWSFGATFHFGRAAVGLRADGDDRLVDLSDDTSVRSRAVVIATGVQYRRLPVPALEAWEGRGIFYGAATSEAPAMKGRHVCVVGGGNSAGQAAVHLAKFAERVSILVRSPSLAESMSEYLITLIDSTPNIEVLYGREIVDGGGEEVFDHVVVRDRETDERHTLATDGVFVLIGSQPHTDWLQGTLERDRWGFVLTGADLPGGSFELDRPPFPNETNLPGVFAVGDVRRGSVKRVASSVGEGAVAIPSVHRYIDQVRALEGAAD
;
A
#
# COMPACT_ATOMS: atom_id res chain seq x y z
N MET A 1 -6.66 19.12 36.56
CA MET A 1 -5.43 19.92 36.64
C MET A 1 -4.35 18.97 37.11
N GLY A 2 -3.52 18.50 36.24
CA GLY A 2 -2.33 17.70 36.50
C GLY A 2 -1.49 17.85 35.25
N GLY A 3 -0.44 18.69 35.33
CA GLY A 3 0.43 19.03 34.21
C GLY A 3 1.18 17.79 33.72
N GLY A 4 0.83 17.31 32.55
CA GLY A 4 1.72 16.57 31.72
C GLY A 4 2.74 17.59 31.18
N GLU A 5 3.95 17.62 31.73
CA GLU A 5 5.08 18.26 31.07
C GLU A 5 5.15 17.66 29.66
N ASP A 6 5.13 18.54 28.67
CA ASP A 6 5.24 18.22 27.25
C ASP A 6 6.66 17.66 27.01
N ARG A 7 6.84 16.35 27.25
CA ARG A 7 8.14 15.67 27.16
C ARG A 7 8.49 15.52 25.68
N ARG A 8 9.50 16.23 25.24
CA ARG A 8 9.99 16.18 23.86
C ARG A 8 10.54 14.77 23.54
N PRO A 9 10.15 14.18 22.40
CA PRO A 9 10.69 12.90 21.96
C PRO A 9 12.21 12.94 21.78
N VAL A 10 12.87 11.81 21.99
CA VAL A 10 14.33 11.71 21.97
C VAL A 10 14.85 11.37 20.58
N ILE A 11 15.87 12.11 20.13
CA ILE A 11 16.75 11.76 19.01
C ILE A 11 18.11 11.37 19.59
N MET A 12 18.55 10.11 19.36
CA MET A 12 19.86 9.61 19.78
C MET A 12 20.82 9.57 18.58
N LEU A 13 21.94 10.27 18.69
CA LEU A 13 23.02 10.27 17.68
C LEU A 13 24.23 9.52 18.25
N VAL A 14 24.75 8.55 17.51
CA VAL A 14 25.91 7.74 17.93
C VAL A 14 27.04 7.86 16.92
N SER A 15 28.22 8.31 17.36
CA SER A 15 29.43 8.33 16.52
C SER A 15 30.70 8.35 17.35
N HIS A 16 31.65 7.50 17.04
CA HIS A 16 33.00 7.52 17.60
C HIS A 16 33.84 8.69 17.07
N ASP A 17 33.60 9.12 15.83
CA ASP A 17 34.26 10.28 15.23
C ASP A 17 33.79 11.56 15.93
N GLU A 18 34.66 12.15 16.73
CA GLU A 18 34.37 13.36 17.54
C GLU A 18 33.96 14.55 16.67
N GLN A 19 34.62 14.73 15.54
CA GLN A 19 34.31 15.81 14.62
C GLN A 19 32.94 15.63 13.97
N ALA A 20 32.66 14.41 13.50
CA ALA A 20 31.35 14.07 12.95
C ALA A 20 30.25 14.19 14.00
N ARG A 21 30.49 13.68 15.20
CA ARG A 21 29.55 13.72 16.32
C ARG A 21 29.17 15.16 16.68
N THR A 22 30.18 16.02 16.84
CA THR A 22 29.96 17.42 17.20
C THR A 22 29.24 18.18 16.09
N ALA A 23 29.68 18.03 14.84
CA ALA A 23 29.08 18.71 13.69
C ALA A 23 27.62 18.28 13.49
N THR A 24 27.36 16.97 13.39
CA THR A 24 25.98 16.45 13.20
C THR A 24 25.10 16.77 14.40
N GLY A 25 25.60 16.61 15.63
CA GLY A 25 24.86 16.94 16.84
C GLY A 25 24.43 18.39 16.89
N THR A 26 25.35 19.32 16.58
CA THR A 26 25.05 20.76 16.55
C THR A 26 24.01 21.12 15.49
N GLU A 27 24.12 20.57 14.28
CA GLU A 27 23.17 20.85 13.20
C GLU A 27 21.78 20.27 13.49
N VAL A 28 21.72 19.04 14.03
CA VAL A 28 20.45 18.41 14.41
C VAL A 28 19.79 19.17 15.57
N ASP A 29 20.55 19.52 16.62
CA ASP A 29 20.02 20.26 17.76
C ASP A 29 19.51 21.66 17.34
N LYS A 30 20.24 22.35 16.48
CA LYS A 30 19.84 23.65 15.96
C LYS A 30 18.52 23.62 15.19
N ARG A 31 18.28 22.56 14.42
CA ARG A 31 17.09 22.46 13.55
C ARG A 31 15.90 21.81 14.24
N TYR A 32 16.14 20.82 15.11
CA TYR A 32 15.10 20.00 15.71
C TYR A 32 15.03 20.09 17.24
N GLY A 33 15.99 20.72 17.90
CA GLY A 33 16.08 20.78 19.37
C GLY A 33 14.94 21.55 20.05
N ALA A 34 14.14 22.32 19.30
CA ALA A 34 12.92 22.93 19.82
C ALA A 34 11.83 21.88 20.12
N ASP A 35 11.70 20.87 19.22
CA ASP A 35 10.63 19.87 19.24
C ASP A 35 11.11 18.52 19.81
N TYR A 36 12.42 18.26 19.79
CA TYR A 36 13.05 17.00 20.21
C TYR A 36 14.16 17.22 21.21
N GLN A 37 14.39 16.25 22.08
CA GLN A 37 15.58 16.19 22.92
C GLN A 37 16.70 15.47 22.15
N VAL A 38 17.77 16.18 21.81
CA VAL A 38 18.90 15.61 21.08
C VAL A 38 19.95 15.10 22.05
N LEU A 39 20.15 13.78 22.05
CA LEU A 39 21.20 13.10 22.83
C LEU A 39 22.30 12.61 21.90
N VAL A 40 23.55 12.77 22.35
CA VAL A 40 24.72 12.42 21.54
C VAL A 40 25.61 11.47 22.32
N ALA A 41 25.96 10.32 21.74
CA ALA A 41 26.82 9.31 22.36
C ALA A 41 28.07 9.05 21.53
N SER A 42 29.19 8.77 22.21
CA SER A 42 30.48 8.46 21.60
C SER A 42 30.64 6.98 21.22
N SER A 43 29.77 6.10 21.71
CA SER A 43 29.78 4.66 21.44
C SER A 43 28.38 4.05 21.57
N CYS A 44 28.19 2.85 21.03
CA CYS A 44 26.97 2.09 21.19
C CYS A 44 26.70 1.77 22.67
N ASP A 45 27.74 1.52 23.48
CA ASP A 45 27.60 1.26 24.91
C ASP A 45 27.17 2.50 25.71
N GLU A 46 27.67 3.68 25.34
CA GLU A 46 27.20 4.93 25.93
C GLU A 46 25.74 5.19 25.54
N ALA A 47 25.39 4.96 24.28
CA ALA A 47 24.02 5.12 23.81
C ALA A 47 23.05 4.19 24.55
N ARG A 48 23.41 2.92 24.75
CA ARG A 48 22.59 1.97 25.54
C ARG A 48 22.34 2.49 26.96
N ARG A 49 23.38 2.94 27.65
CA ARG A 49 23.22 3.49 29.01
C ARG A 49 22.29 4.68 29.02
N ARG A 50 22.51 5.66 28.11
CA ARG A 50 21.68 6.86 28.03
C ARG A 50 20.22 6.54 27.69
N LEU A 51 19.98 5.54 26.82
CA LEU A 51 18.63 5.07 26.50
C LEU A 51 17.99 4.37 27.73
N GLN A 52 18.75 3.56 28.48
CA GLN A 52 18.27 2.91 29.71
C GLN A 52 17.97 3.90 30.84
N ASP A 53 18.67 5.05 30.87
CA ASP A 53 18.44 6.11 31.84
C ASP A 53 17.18 6.97 31.52
N LEU A 54 16.57 6.78 30.35
CA LEU A 54 15.30 7.44 29.99
C LEU A 54 14.15 6.85 30.83
N GLY A 55 13.18 7.70 31.16
CA GLY A 55 11.96 7.26 31.84
C GLY A 55 11.12 6.34 30.93
N GLU A 56 10.34 5.44 31.57
CA GLU A 56 9.45 4.51 30.83
C GLU A 56 8.49 5.22 29.86
N ASP A 57 8.18 6.48 30.12
CA ASP A 57 7.25 7.31 29.32
C ASP A 57 7.96 8.25 28.33
N GLU A 58 9.30 8.18 28.19
CA GLU A 58 10.02 9.05 27.26
C GLU A 58 10.11 8.41 25.86
N PRO A 59 9.36 8.94 24.86
CA PRO A 59 9.35 8.34 23.53
C PRO A 59 10.68 8.59 22.81
N VAL A 60 11.25 7.56 22.22
CA VAL A 60 12.42 7.64 21.36
C VAL A 60 11.96 7.69 19.90
N ALA A 61 12.19 8.82 19.23
CA ALA A 61 11.77 9.03 17.85
C ALA A 61 12.74 8.43 16.83
N LEU A 62 14.05 8.66 17.05
CA LEU A 62 15.09 8.25 16.10
C LEU A 62 16.38 7.86 16.83
N VAL A 63 16.97 6.75 16.42
CA VAL A 63 18.35 6.38 16.76
C VAL A 63 19.16 6.34 15.46
N LEU A 64 20.11 7.25 15.32
CA LEU A 64 21.01 7.38 14.17
C LEU A 64 22.44 7.03 14.58
N ALA A 65 23.01 5.98 14.00
CA ALA A 65 24.37 5.53 14.29
C ALA A 65 25.29 5.69 13.07
N ASN A 66 26.48 6.25 13.27
CA ASN A 66 27.47 6.43 12.23
C ASN A 66 28.32 5.17 12.02
N THR A 67 28.58 4.81 10.75
CA THR A 67 29.50 3.72 10.42
C THR A 67 30.86 4.28 10.01
N GLY A 68 31.95 3.85 10.69
CA GLY A 68 33.33 4.22 10.34
C GLY A 68 34.24 3.00 10.27
N ARG A 69 35.40 3.11 9.61
CA ARG A 69 36.35 1.98 9.42
C ARG A 69 36.92 1.42 10.74
N GLN A 70 36.82 2.17 11.82
CA GLN A 70 37.31 1.80 13.17
C GLN A 70 36.18 1.77 14.21
N GLU A 71 34.91 1.80 13.76
CA GLU A 71 33.76 1.85 14.65
C GLU A 71 33.23 0.44 14.95
N GLU A 72 32.57 0.29 16.11
CA GLU A 72 31.83 -0.91 16.47
C GLU A 72 30.77 -1.23 15.42
N PRO A 73 30.40 -2.49 15.25
CA PRO A 73 29.28 -2.86 14.41
C PRO A 73 27.99 -2.21 14.95
N VAL A 74 27.44 -1.24 14.23
CA VAL A 74 26.26 -0.47 14.67
C VAL A 74 24.95 -1.20 14.40
N VAL A 75 24.91 -2.10 13.41
CA VAL A 75 23.70 -2.86 13.04
C VAL A 75 23.21 -3.74 14.20
N PRO A 76 24.05 -4.52 14.91
CA PRO A 76 23.62 -5.28 16.09
C PRO A 76 23.07 -4.41 17.21
N PHE A 77 23.63 -3.21 17.41
CA PHE A 77 23.11 -2.25 18.38
C PHE A 77 21.70 -1.76 17.97
N LEU A 78 21.51 -1.38 16.72
CA LEU A 78 20.22 -0.93 16.22
C LEU A 78 19.17 -2.05 16.23
N ALA A 79 19.56 -3.29 16.00
CA ALA A 79 18.69 -4.46 16.17
C ALA A 79 18.22 -4.63 17.62
N GLN A 80 19.09 -4.36 18.61
CA GLN A 80 18.70 -4.36 20.03
C GLN A 80 17.76 -3.20 20.39
N VAL A 81 17.98 -2.01 19.81
CA VAL A 81 17.07 -0.86 19.98
C VAL A 81 15.65 -1.22 19.54
N ARG A 82 15.50 -2.04 18.51
CA ARG A 82 14.18 -2.54 18.08
C ARG A 82 13.41 -3.26 19.18
N THR A 83 14.10 -4.03 20.00
CA THR A 83 13.48 -4.80 21.10
C THR A 83 13.09 -3.88 22.27
N SER A 84 13.94 -2.89 22.60
CA SER A 84 13.70 -2.01 23.75
C SER A 84 12.82 -0.80 23.41
N TYR A 85 12.88 -0.33 22.16
CA TYR A 85 12.15 0.82 21.64
C TYR A 85 11.56 0.48 20.28
N PRO A 86 10.51 -0.36 20.21
CA PRO A 86 9.95 -0.87 18.95
C PRO A 86 9.40 0.23 18.03
N THR A 87 9.02 1.36 18.61
CA THR A 87 8.51 2.53 17.89
C THR A 87 9.58 3.45 17.31
N ALA A 88 10.83 3.36 17.84
CA ALA A 88 11.91 4.23 17.38
C ALA A 88 12.33 3.92 15.95
N ARG A 89 12.50 4.95 15.13
CA ARG A 89 13.16 4.82 13.83
C ARG A 89 14.66 4.57 14.02
N ARG A 90 15.20 3.65 13.26
CA ARG A 90 16.61 3.22 13.35
C ARG A 90 17.28 3.47 12.03
N ALA A 91 18.32 4.29 12.05
CA ALA A 91 19.02 4.62 10.83
C ALA A 91 20.54 4.53 10.99
N VAL A 92 21.20 4.22 9.89
CA VAL A 92 22.66 4.19 9.79
C VAL A 92 23.11 5.38 8.98
N MET A 93 24.13 6.10 9.47
CA MET A 93 24.79 7.16 8.73
C MET A 93 26.04 6.62 8.05
N VAL A 94 26.12 6.73 6.72
CA VAL A 94 27.23 6.22 5.90
C VAL A 94 28.01 7.35 5.26
N ARG A 95 29.30 7.16 5.00
CA ARG A 95 30.08 8.11 4.22
C ARG A 95 29.84 7.87 2.73
N TRP A 96 29.72 8.95 1.96
CA TRP A 96 29.65 8.84 0.50
C TRP A 96 30.89 8.10 -0.04
N GLY A 97 30.68 7.10 -0.91
CA GLY A 97 31.73 6.31 -1.51
C GLY A 97 32.26 5.14 -0.66
N ASP A 98 31.75 4.90 0.54
CA ASP A 98 32.11 3.71 1.35
C ASP A 98 31.29 2.47 0.90
N PHE A 99 31.64 1.95 -0.28
CA PHE A 99 30.95 0.81 -0.89
C PHE A 99 31.24 -0.53 -0.20
N ASP A 100 32.31 -0.62 0.59
CA ASP A 100 32.69 -1.87 1.26
C ASP A 100 31.64 -2.28 2.32
N ARG A 101 30.98 -1.32 2.93
CA ARG A 101 29.92 -1.54 3.94
C ARG A 101 28.49 -1.42 3.40
N ALA A 102 28.35 -0.96 2.18
CA ALA A 102 27.02 -0.81 1.57
C ALA A 102 26.23 -2.11 1.61
N ARG A 103 26.89 -3.25 1.44
CA ARG A 103 26.25 -4.57 1.48
C ARG A 103 25.66 -4.89 2.86
N GLU A 104 26.42 -4.66 3.94
CA GLU A 104 25.97 -4.87 5.31
C GLU A 104 24.73 -3.99 5.63
N VAL A 105 24.78 -2.72 5.23
CA VAL A 105 23.67 -1.78 5.40
C VAL A 105 22.43 -2.20 4.59
N PHE A 106 22.62 -2.65 3.33
CA PHE A 106 21.51 -3.12 2.50
C PHE A 106 20.93 -4.45 3.00
N ASP A 107 21.76 -5.36 3.51
CA ASP A 107 21.30 -6.60 4.13
C ASP A 107 20.49 -6.29 5.42
N ALA A 108 20.96 -5.37 6.25
CA ALA A 108 20.26 -4.92 7.45
C ALA A 108 18.92 -4.23 7.15
N LEU A 109 18.87 -3.40 6.10
CA LEU A 109 17.61 -2.83 5.58
C LEU A 109 16.65 -3.93 5.10
N ALA A 110 17.19 -4.92 4.35
CA ALA A 110 16.38 -6.02 3.83
C ALA A 110 15.79 -6.90 4.94
N CYS A 111 16.53 -7.09 6.04
CA CYS A 111 16.09 -7.87 7.20
C CYS A 111 15.26 -7.03 8.20
N GLY A 112 15.07 -5.72 7.97
CA GLY A 112 14.33 -4.85 8.88
C GLY A 112 15.05 -4.57 10.20
N GLU A 113 16.37 -4.81 10.27
CA GLU A 113 17.19 -4.47 11.43
C GLU A 113 17.37 -2.96 11.55
N ILE A 114 17.35 -2.25 10.43
CA ILE A 114 17.31 -0.79 10.33
C ILE A 114 16.18 -0.35 9.39
N ASP A 115 15.69 0.86 9.59
CA ASP A 115 14.59 1.42 8.81
C ASP A 115 15.11 2.25 7.64
N HIS A 116 16.32 2.84 7.78
CA HIS A 116 16.85 3.77 6.78
C HIS A 116 18.38 3.86 6.83
N TYR A 117 18.98 4.46 5.79
CA TYR A 117 20.34 4.97 5.84
C TYR A 117 20.38 6.43 5.37
N LEU A 118 21.29 7.22 5.94
CA LEU A 118 21.54 8.59 5.52
C LEU A 118 23.00 8.72 5.10
N VAL A 119 23.23 9.58 4.11
CA VAL A 119 24.59 9.95 3.76
C VAL A 119 25.05 11.03 4.76
N ARG A 120 26.26 10.85 5.29
CA ARG A 120 26.87 11.82 6.22
C ARG A 120 26.97 13.18 5.54
N PRO A 121 26.49 14.27 6.19
CA PRO A 121 26.59 15.60 5.62
C PRO A 121 28.06 16.01 5.46
N GLU A 122 28.42 16.50 4.28
CA GLU A 122 29.78 17.02 4.00
C GLU A 122 29.92 18.49 4.42
N HIS A 123 28.81 19.21 4.49
CA HIS A 123 28.75 20.63 4.82
C HIS A 123 27.63 20.91 5.84
N ALA A 124 27.82 21.94 6.67
CA ALA A 124 26.72 22.54 7.41
C ALA A 124 25.64 23.02 6.41
N ARG A 125 24.37 22.68 6.61
CA ARG A 125 23.23 22.93 5.71
C ARG A 125 23.17 21.99 4.49
N ASP A 126 23.49 20.73 4.69
CA ASP A 126 23.24 19.69 3.71
C ASP A 126 21.74 19.38 3.64
N GLU A 127 21.05 19.96 2.64
CA GLU A 127 19.59 19.81 2.50
C GLU A 127 19.18 18.38 2.15
N GLU A 128 20.02 17.58 1.50
CA GLU A 128 19.73 16.18 1.24
C GLU A 128 19.72 15.35 2.54
N PHE A 129 20.71 15.59 3.41
CA PHE A 129 20.74 15.00 4.74
C PHE A 129 19.51 15.42 5.56
N HIS A 130 19.22 16.72 5.61
CA HIS A 130 18.08 17.22 6.38
C HIS A 130 16.72 16.76 5.84
N SER A 131 16.57 16.67 4.53
CA SER A 131 15.35 16.14 3.91
C SER A 131 15.10 14.69 4.31
N SER A 132 16.13 13.84 4.23
CA SER A 132 16.04 12.43 4.65
C SER A 132 15.82 12.28 6.15
N PHE A 133 16.45 13.14 6.96
CA PHE A 133 16.29 13.16 8.41
C PHE A 133 14.88 13.59 8.83
N THR A 134 14.39 14.70 8.25
CA THR A 134 13.01 15.19 8.47
C THR A 134 11.99 14.12 8.12
N GLN A 135 12.18 13.42 7.00
CA GLN A 135 11.27 12.36 6.59
C GLN A 135 11.15 11.24 7.63
N LEU A 136 12.26 10.83 8.26
CA LEU A 136 12.23 9.82 9.34
C LEU A 136 11.44 10.30 10.55
N LEU A 137 11.58 11.57 10.92
CA LEU A 137 10.84 12.17 12.03
C LEU A 137 9.36 12.32 11.69
N GLU A 138 9.03 12.75 10.48
CA GLU A 138 7.65 12.83 10.00
C GLU A 138 6.97 11.45 9.99
N ASP A 139 7.67 10.41 9.51
CA ASP A 139 7.17 9.04 9.52
C ASP A 139 6.92 8.54 10.95
N TRP A 140 7.78 8.91 11.89
CA TRP A 140 7.60 8.59 13.31
C TRP A 140 6.43 9.38 13.92
N MET A 141 6.34 10.67 13.64
CA MET A 141 5.27 11.55 14.15
C MET A 141 3.89 11.13 13.65
N LEU A 142 3.78 10.68 12.40
CA LEU A 142 2.53 10.17 11.83
C LEU A 142 2.04 8.91 12.55
N GLU A 143 2.97 8.08 13.04
CA GLU A 143 2.63 6.83 13.72
C GLU A 143 2.47 6.99 15.25
N HIS A 144 3.21 7.91 15.88
CA HIS A 144 3.38 7.96 17.34
C HIS A 144 3.25 9.37 17.95
N GLY A 145 3.17 10.39 17.12
CA GLY A 145 3.04 11.79 17.58
C GLY A 145 1.69 12.06 18.26
N PRO A 146 1.55 13.21 18.96
CA PRO A 146 0.26 13.66 19.47
C PRO A 146 -0.71 13.73 18.28
N ALA A 147 -1.72 12.89 18.31
CA ALA A 147 -2.61 12.68 17.20
C ALA A 147 -3.35 13.97 16.83
N PHE A 148 -2.93 14.64 15.75
CA PHE A 148 -3.83 15.57 15.07
C PHE A 148 -5.03 14.75 14.59
N GLU A 149 -6.19 15.01 15.19
CA GLU A 149 -7.44 14.40 14.74
C GLU A 149 -8.02 15.26 13.61
N ALA A 150 -8.00 14.77 12.38
CA ALA A 150 -8.80 15.35 11.30
C ALA A 150 -10.24 14.81 11.36
N VAL A 151 -10.36 13.54 11.77
CA VAL A 151 -11.63 12.82 11.85
C VAL A 151 -11.71 12.06 13.17
N ARG A 152 -12.89 12.08 13.79
CA ARG A 152 -13.21 11.20 14.93
C ARG A 152 -14.35 10.27 14.54
N VAL A 153 -14.17 8.98 14.74
CA VAL A 153 -15.21 7.97 14.56
C VAL A 153 -15.63 7.47 15.93
N ILE A 154 -16.89 7.71 16.30
CA ILE A 154 -17.50 7.16 17.51
C ILE A 154 -18.38 6.00 17.04
N GLY A 155 -17.92 4.77 17.26
CA GLY A 155 -18.51 3.59 16.65
C GLY A 155 -18.71 2.44 17.61
N ASP A 156 -19.13 1.32 17.07
CA ASP A 156 -19.30 0.05 17.75
C ASP A 156 -18.44 -1.05 17.11
N SER A 157 -18.72 -2.32 17.43
CA SER A 157 -18.01 -3.47 16.83
C SER A 157 -18.60 -3.88 15.47
N SER A 158 -19.39 -3.03 14.80
CA SER A 158 -19.99 -3.32 13.49
C SER A 158 -18.95 -3.35 12.37
N ALA A 159 -19.29 -4.04 11.28
CA ALA A 159 -18.48 -4.05 10.06
C ALA A 159 -18.29 -2.62 9.53
N ARG A 160 -19.34 -1.77 9.57
CA ARG A 160 -19.28 -0.39 9.09
C ARG A 160 -18.27 0.46 9.87
N SER A 161 -18.26 0.35 11.20
CA SER A 161 -17.27 1.04 12.06
C SER A 161 -15.82 0.64 11.71
N THR A 162 -15.60 -0.64 11.41
CA THR A 162 -14.29 -1.16 11.00
C THR A 162 -13.91 -0.67 9.61
N GLU A 163 -14.83 -0.72 8.64
CA GLU A 163 -14.61 -0.23 7.27
C GLU A 163 -14.22 1.25 7.24
N LEU A 164 -14.91 2.10 8.03
CA LEU A 164 -14.60 3.53 8.10
C LEU A 164 -13.22 3.79 8.70
N ARG A 165 -12.88 3.11 9.81
CA ARG A 165 -11.56 3.22 10.41
C ARG A 165 -10.46 2.86 9.41
N ASP A 166 -10.63 1.72 8.73
CA ASP A 166 -9.67 1.22 7.76
C ASP A 166 -9.62 2.11 6.50
N GLY A 167 -10.77 2.64 6.07
CA GLY A 167 -10.87 3.57 4.94
C GLY A 167 -10.12 4.87 5.19
N PHE A 168 -10.30 5.51 6.34
CA PHE A 168 -9.57 6.72 6.71
C PHE A 168 -8.07 6.45 6.84
N SER A 169 -7.68 5.34 7.47
CA SER A 169 -6.27 4.94 7.61
C SER A 169 -5.61 4.71 6.25
N ARG A 170 -6.28 4.04 5.30
CA ARG A 170 -5.76 3.82 3.94
C ARG A 170 -5.55 5.10 3.16
N ASN A 171 -6.41 6.09 3.39
CA ASN A 171 -6.31 7.41 2.76
C ASN A 171 -5.39 8.37 3.53
N HIS A 172 -4.62 7.89 4.52
CA HIS A 172 -3.73 8.69 5.37
C HIS A 172 -4.44 9.87 6.05
N ILE A 173 -5.73 9.73 6.34
CA ILE A 173 -6.50 10.72 7.08
C ILE A 173 -6.33 10.44 8.57
N PRO A 174 -5.80 11.39 9.36
CA PRO A 174 -5.64 11.22 10.79
C PRO A 174 -6.99 10.99 11.47
N VAL A 175 -7.23 9.76 11.91
CA VAL A 175 -8.49 9.33 12.50
C VAL A 175 -8.29 8.80 13.91
N ARG A 176 -9.17 9.24 14.83
CA ARG A 176 -9.29 8.64 16.16
C ARG A 176 -10.59 7.87 16.25
N TYR A 177 -10.48 6.60 16.64
CA TYR A 177 -11.63 5.75 16.92
C TYR A 177 -11.93 5.73 18.42
N VAL A 178 -13.23 5.88 18.79
CA VAL A 178 -13.71 5.77 20.16
C VAL A 178 -14.90 4.82 20.19
N ASP A 179 -14.89 3.82 21.08
CA ASP A 179 -16.03 2.92 21.24
C ASP A 179 -17.17 3.67 21.97
N ALA A 180 -18.32 3.78 21.30
CA ALA A 180 -19.51 4.47 21.79
C ALA A 180 -20.03 3.92 23.13
N ARG A 181 -19.73 2.65 23.45
CA ARG A 181 -20.17 1.98 24.69
C ARG A 181 -19.30 2.31 25.91
N THR A 182 -18.16 2.95 25.69
CA THR A 182 -17.30 3.41 26.78
C THR A 182 -17.82 4.71 27.40
N GLU A 183 -17.41 4.99 28.64
CA GLU A 183 -17.75 6.27 29.28
C GLU A 183 -17.27 7.48 28.46
N ALA A 184 -16.07 7.37 27.87
CA ALA A 184 -15.52 8.41 26.99
C ALA A 184 -16.35 8.58 25.71
N GLY A 185 -16.83 7.48 25.10
CA GLY A 185 -17.71 7.53 23.93
C GLY A 185 -19.05 8.18 24.25
N ALA A 186 -19.68 7.80 25.39
CA ALA A 186 -20.93 8.38 25.83
C ALA A 186 -20.80 9.88 26.12
N GLN A 187 -19.74 10.32 26.80
CA GLN A 187 -19.46 11.73 27.06
C GLN A 187 -19.25 12.55 25.76
N LEU A 188 -18.61 11.95 24.74
CA LEU A 188 -18.44 12.61 23.45
C LEU A 188 -19.78 12.79 22.72
N LEU A 189 -20.64 11.76 22.71
CA LEU A 189 -21.97 11.84 22.09
C LEU A 189 -22.84 12.86 22.79
N ASP A 190 -22.83 12.88 24.13
CA ASP A 190 -23.56 13.89 24.92
C ASP A 190 -23.04 15.31 24.64
N GLY A 191 -21.73 15.48 24.58
CA GLY A 191 -21.09 16.76 24.22
C GLY A 191 -21.44 17.27 22.81
N LEU A 192 -21.78 16.37 21.88
CA LEU A 192 -22.30 16.69 20.55
C LEU A 192 -23.82 16.91 20.53
N GLY A 193 -24.50 16.72 21.66
CA GLY A 193 -25.97 16.86 21.79
C GLY A 193 -26.74 15.71 21.13
N LEU A 194 -26.09 14.56 20.91
CA LEU A 194 -26.71 13.40 20.26
C LEU A 194 -27.28 12.45 21.30
N THR A 195 -28.61 12.20 21.19
CA THR A 195 -29.31 11.23 22.00
C THR A 195 -29.75 10.06 21.14
N ASP A 196 -29.19 8.88 21.41
CA ASP A 196 -29.42 7.64 20.64
C ASP A 196 -29.14 7.77 19.14
N PRO A 197 -27.90 8.21 18.75
CA PRO A 197 -27.55 8.40 17.34
C PRO A 197 -27.39 7.06 16.60
N ARG A 198 -27.59 7.10 15.30
CA ARG A 198 -27.21 5.98 14.43
C ARG A 198 -25.69 5.86 14.37
N LEU A 199 -25.15 4.70 14.77
CA LEU A 199 -23.72 4.43 14.75
C LEU A 199 -23.29 3.81 13.42
N PRO A 200 -22.02 4.09 12.98
CA PRO A 200 -21.02 4.97 13.59
C PRO A 200 -21.29 6.47 13.35
N VAL A 201 -20.93 7.31 14.32
CA VAL A 201 -20.91 8.77 14.16
C VAL A 201 -19.52 9.21 13.70
N VAL A 202 -19.45 9.94 12.60
CA VAL A 202 -18.21 10.52 12.05
C VAL A 202 -18.23 12.03 12.29
N VAL A 203 -17.18 12.54 12.94
CA VAL A 203 -17.01 13.97 13.22
C VAL A 203 -15.81 14.48 12.44
N LEU A 204 -16.02 15.41 11.51
CA LEU A 204 -14.98 16.09 10.76
C LEU A 204 -14.52 17.31 11.54
N LEU A 205 -13.25 17.33 11.95
CA LEU A 205 -12.67 18.34 12.85
C LEU A 205 -11.85 19.41 12.13
N PHE A 206 -11.58 19.25 10.84
CA PHE A 206 -10.78 20.18 10.03
C PHE A 206 -11.61 21.31 9.41
N THR A 207 -12.92 21.29 9.56
CA THR A 207 -13.84 22.35 9.13
C THR A 207 -13.97 23.44 10.19
N ALA A 208 -14.34 24.66 9.78
CA ALA A 208 -14.48 25.81 10.70
C ALA A 208 -15.44 25.52 11.88
N GLU A 209 -16.49 24.76 11.62
CA GLU A 209 -17.38 24.16 12.63
C GLU A 209 -17.34 22.65 12.43
N PRO A 210 -17.20 21.82 13.50
CA PRO A 210 -17.21 20.37 13.36
C PRO A 210 -18.49 19.88 12.67
N GLN A 211 -18.31 19.12 11.59
CA GLN A 211 -19.43 18.50 10.90
C GLN A 211 -19.65 17.09 11.44
N VAL A 212 -20.90 16.79 11.82
CA VAL A 212 -21.30 15.52 12.42
C VAL A 212 -22.17 14.74 11.44
N LEU A 213 -21.79 13.50 11.15
CA LEU A 213 -22.51 12.59 10.27
C LEU A 213 -22.89 11.32 11.05
N GLU A 214 -24.16 10.91 11.00
CA GLU A 214 -24.65 9.70 11.66
C GLU A 214 -24.86 8.58 10.65
N ASP A 215 -24.16 7.45 10.83
CA ASP A 215 -24.16 6.28 9.94
C ASP A 215 -23.96 6.68 8.46
N PRO A 216 -22.91 7.47 8.16
CA PRO A 216 -22.75 8.01 6.81
C PRO A 216 -22.37 6.93 5.81
N THR A 217 -22.85 7.11 4.57
CA THR A 217 -22.36 6.40 3.39
C THR A 217 -20.99 6.94 2.97
N ASP A 218 -20.25 6.19 2.14
CA ASP A 218 -18.97 6.66 1.59
C ASP A 218 -19.15 7.92 0.73
N VAL A 219 -20.29 8.04 0.05
CA VAL A 219 -20.68 9.22 -0.74
C VAL A 219 -20.82 10.44 0.15
N GLU A 220 -21.58 10.35 1.24
CA GLU A 220 -21.79 11.45 2.19
C GLU A 220 -20.47 11.90 2.83
N ILE A 221 -19.57 10.95 3.15
CA ILE A 221 -18.24 11.27 3.66
C ILE A 221 -17.43 12.02 2.61
N ALA A 222 -17.36 11.51 1.37
CA ALA A 222 -16.59 12.12 0.29
C ALA A 222 -17.10 13.53 -0.03
N ASP A 223 -18.41 13.74 -0.02
CA ASP A 223 -19.03 15.04 -0.23
C ASP A 223 -18.74 16.01 0.93
N ALA A 224 -18.78 15.53 2.17
CA ALA A 224 -18.46 16.33 3.36
C ALA A 224 -16.97 16.74 3.42
N PHE A 225 -16.09 15.94 2.85
CA PHE A 225 -14.67 16.31 2.65
C PHE A 225 -14.47 17.34 1.52
N GLY A 226 -15.51 17.62 0.72
CA GLY A 226 -15.41 18.48 -0.45
C GLY A 226 -14.50 17.89 -1.57
N LEU A 227 -14.30 16.57 -1.54
CA LEU A 227 -13.46 15.85 -2.50
C LEU A 227 -14.20 15.53 -3.80
N THR A 228 -15.53 15.71 -3.82
CA THR A 228 -16.37 15.46 -4.97
C THR A 228 -16.88 16.77 -5.55
N ARG A 229 -16.71 16.91 -6.86
CA ARG A 229 -17.36 17.97 -7.58
C ARG A 229 -18.80 17.55 -7.88
N SER A 230 -19.77 18.42 -7.62
CA SER A 230 -21.12 18.24 -8.15
C SER A 230 -21.05 18.11 -9.67
N MET A 231 -21.48 16.97 -10.20
CA MET A 231 -21.54 16.73 -11.65
C MET A 231 -22.90 17.16 -12.16
N SER A 232 -22.91 17.80 -13.34
CA SER A 232 -24.13 18.09 -14.08
C SER A 232 -24.28 17.10 -15.24
N ASP A 233 -25.50 16.85 -15.69
CA ASP A 233 -25.77 16.01 -16.88
C ASP A 233 -25.13 16.55 -18.15
N GLU A 234 -24.70 17.82 -18.15
CA GLU A 234 -24.00 18.49 -19.26
C GLU A 234 -22.47 18.27 -19.22
N ASP A 235 -21.93 17.73 -18.12
CA ASP A 235 -20.50 17.50 -18.01
C ASP A 235 -20.06 16.34 -18.90
N ARG A 236 -19.31 16.65 -19.96
CA ARG A 236 -18.70 15.67 -20.85
C ARG A 236 -17.19 15.70 -20.68
N TYR A 237 -16.59 14.56 -20.38
CA TYR A 237 -15.15 14.39 -20.27
C TYR A 237 -14.56 13.83 -21.56
N ASP A 238 -13.27 14.08 -21.81
CA ASP A 238 -12.55 13.38 -22.88
C ASP A 238 -12.24 11.94 -22.44
N LEU A 239 -11.90 11.76 -21.14
CA LEU A 239 -11.56 10.46 -20.56
C LEU A 239 -12.14 10.28 -19.15
N THR A 240 -12.77 9.14 -18.93
CA THR A 240 -13.09 8.66 -17.57
C THR A 240 -12.19 7.47 -17.23
N VAL A 241 -11.50 7.55 -16.09
CA VAL A 241 -10.67 6.48 -15.54
C VAL A 241 -11.39 5.85 -14.35
N ILE A 242 -11.60 4.54 -14.38
CA ILE A 242 -12.27 3.79 -13.32
C ILE A 242 -11.23 3.08 -12.46
N GLY A 243 -11.03 3.60 -11.23
CA GLY A 243 -10.04 3.12 -10.26
C GLY A 243 -8.81 4.02 -10.15
N ALA A 244 -8.46 4.40 -8.93
CA ALA A 244 -7.30 5.22 -8.58
C ALA A 244 -6.13 4.38 -8.04
N GLY A 245 -5.97 3.14 -8.51
CA GLY A 245 -4.75 2.34 -8.32
C GLY A 245 -3.60 2.85 -9.19
N PRO A 246 -2.41 2.22 -9.13
CA PRO A 246 -1.23 2.69 -9.88
C PRO A 246 -1.44 2.86 -11.38
N ALA A 247 -2.21 1.97 -12.00
CA ALA A 247 -2.53 2.05 -13.43
C ALA A 247 -3.45 3.23 -13.76
N GLY A 248 -4.51 3.43 -12.96
CA GLY A 248 -5.45 4.53 -13.15
C GLY A 248 -4.84 5.88 -12.85
N LEU A 249 -4.04 5.99 -11.78
CA LEU A 249 -3.32 7.23 -11.46
C LEU A 249 -2.33 7.60 -12.57
N ALA A 250 -1.59 6.63 -13.11
CA ALA A 250 -0.70 6.87 -14.24
C ALA A 250 -1.48 7.33 -15.48
N ALA A 251 -2.58 6.66 -15.82
CA ALA A 251 -3.44 7.09 -16.92
C ALA A 251 -3.95 8.52 -16.71
N ALA A 252 -4.39 8.87 -15.50
CA ALA A 252 -4.86 10.21 -15.17
C ALA A 252 -3.77 11.28 -15.28
N VAL A 253 -2.55 10.99 -14.77
CA VAL A 253 -1.39 11.88 -14.88
C VAL A 253 -1.09 12.19 -16.34
N TYR A 254 -0.93 11.14 -17.17
CA TYR A 254 -0.57 11.33 -18.58
C TYR A 254 -1.70 12.02 -19.36
N ALA A 255 -2.94 11.56 -19.21
CA ALA A 255 -4.08 12.15 -19.91
C ALA A 255 -4.26 13.64 -19.59
N SER A 256 -4.21 14.01 -18.30
CA SER A 256 -4.36 15.41 -17.90
C SER A 256 -3.18 16.26 -18.29
N SER A 257 -1.94 15.75 -18.20
CA SER A 257 -0.74 16.47 -18.63
C SER A 257 -0.71 16.73 -20.15
N GLU A 258 -1.38 15.87 -20.93
CA GLU A 258 -1.55 15.99 -22.38
C GLU A 258 -2.83 16.74 -22.78
N GLY A 259 -3.54 17.34 -21.81
CA GLY A 259 -4.65 18.26 -22.03
C GLY A 259 -6.03 17.61 -22.19
N LEU A 260 -6.18 16.31 -21.89
CA LEU A 260 -7.50 15.69 -21.86
C LEU A 260 -8.26 16.10 -20.58
N ARG A 261 -9.52 16.48 -20.72
CA ARG A 261 -10.43 16.66 -19.59
C ARG A 261 -10.73 15.29 -18.96
N THR A 262 -10.03 15.00 -17.86
CA THR A 262 -10.00 13.66 -17.25
C THR A 262 -10.77 13.62 -15.93
N LEU A 263 -11.66 12.63 -15.78
CA LEU A 263 -12.30 12.27 -14.52
C LEU A 263 -11.78 10.92 -14.03
N VAL A 264 -11.48 10.82 -12.75
CA VAL A 264 -11.13 9.56 -12.07
C VAL A 264 -12.25 9.22 -11.09
N VAL A 265 -12.80 8.03 -11.21
CA VAL A 265 -13.81 7.48 -10.28
C VAL A 265 -13.13 6.45 -9.39
N GLU A 266 -13.23 6.62 -8.07
CA GLU A 266 -12.62 5.70 -7.09
C GLU A 266 -13.62 5.38 -5.98
N GLN A 267 -13.81 4.09 -5.73
CA GLN A 267 -14.77 3.61 -4.75
C GLN A 267 -14.26 3.69 -3.31
N GLN A 268 -12.99 3.37 -3.07
CA GLN A 268 -12.48 3.16 -1.71
C GLN A 268 -11.35 4.12 -1.34
N ALA A 269 -10.19 3.95 -1.96
CA ALA A 269 -8.99 4.67 -1.56
C ALA A 269 -7.99 4.81 -2.70
N VAL A 270 -7.29 5.94 -2.70
CA VAL A 270 -6.16 6.20 -3.60
C VAL A 270 -5.07 5.15 -3.41
N GLY A 271 -4.57 4.61 -4.51
CA GLY A 271 -3.48 3.63 -4.54
C GLY A 271 -3.94 2.18 -4.64
N GLY A 272 -5.22 1.89 -4.44
CA GLY A 272 -5.76 0.52 -4.53
C GLY A 272 -4.95 -0.47 -3.70
N GLN A 273 -4.70 -1.67 -4.21
CA GLN A 273 -3.92 -2.70 -3.51
C GLN A 273 -2.45 -2.29 -3.25
N ALA A 274 -1.86 -1.48 -4.11
CA ALA A 274 -0.49 -1.02 -3.91
C ALA A 274 -0.39 -0.05 -2.74
N GLY A 275 -1.43 0.76 -2.48
CA GLY A 275 -1.50 1.71 -1.38
C GLY A 275 -1.36 1.06 0.01
N THR A 276 -1.74 -0.21 0.14
CA THR A 276 -1.63 -0.96 1.41
C THR A 276 -0.23 -1.54 1.66
N SER A 277 0.67 -1.50 0.67
CA SER A 277 2.03 -2.03 0.82
C SER A 277 2.88 -1.12 1.68
N SER A 278 3.41 -1.64 2.79
CA SER A 278 4.27 -0.90 3.71
C SER A 278 5.56 -0.39 3.02
N LEU A 279 6.16 -1.21 2.14
CA LEU A 279 7.39 -0.86 1.43
C LEU A 279 7.49 -1.57 0.08
N ILE A 280 7.53 -0.80 -1.02
CA ILE A 280 7.76 -1.26 -2.39
C ILE A 280 9.24 -1.05 -2.71
N ARG A 281 10.03 -2.14 -2.79
CA ARG A 281 11.48 -2.09 -2.99
C ARG A 281 11.90 -2.18 -4.46
N ASN A 282 11.01 -2.62 -5.33
CA ASN A 282 11.28 -2.89 -6.74
C ASN A 282 10.66 -1.86 -7.70
N PHE A 283 10.32 -0.67 -7.20
CA PHE A 283 9.91 0.45 -8.04
C PHE A 283 11.14 1.29 -8.40
N PRO A 284 11.44 1.50 -9.71
CA PRO A 284 12.62 2.26 -10.13
C PRO A 284 12.60 3.70 -9.61
N GLY A 285 13.77 4.22 -9.24
CA GLY A 285 13.93 5.58 -8.71
C GLY A 285 13.89 5.68 -7.18
N PHE A 286 13.54 4.61 -6.48
CA PHE A 286 13.49 4.55 -5.01
C PHE A 286 14.45 3.49 -4.46
N PRO A 287 15.75 3.78 -4.35
CA PRO A 287 16.76 2.79 -3.94
C PRO A 287 16.55 2.27 -2.50
N LYS A 288 15.88 3.05 -1.66
CA LYS A 288 15.52 2.68 -0.28
C LYS A 288 14.14 2.02 -0.19
N GLY A 289 13.43 1.91 -1.31
CA GLY A 289 12.01 1.58 -1.36
C GLY A 289 11.13 2.81 -1.10
N VAL A 290 9.85 2.64 -1.31
CA VAL A 290 8.81 3.65 -1.05
C VAL A 290 7.56 2.96 -0.53
N SER A 291 6.87 3.55 0.43
CA SER A 291 5.57 3.01 0.84
C SER A 291 4.55 3.15 -0.31
N GLY A 292 3.69 2.17 -0.46
CA GLY A 292 2.66 2.20 -1.49
C GLY A 292 1.75 3.40 -1.37
N GLY A 293 1.40 3.79 -0.14
CA GLY A 293 0.61 4.98 0.16
C GLY A 293 1.29 6.28 -0.29
N LYS A 294 2.59 6.47 0.03
CA LYS A 294 3.34 7.64 -0.42
C LYS A 294 3.45 7.72 -1.94
N LEU A 295 3.72 6.60 -2.60
CA LEU A 295 3.79 6.54 -4.06
C LEU A 295 2.45 6.92 -4.70
N ALA A 296 1.36 6.36 -4.19
CA ALA A 296 0.01 6.60 -4.68
C ALA A 296 -0.43 8.05 -4.45
N PHE A 297 -0.17 8.57 -3.24
CA PHE A 297 -0.52 9.96 -2.91
C PHE A 297 0.24 10.97 -3.75
N ALA A 298 1.54 10.74 -4.01
CA ALA A 298 2.33 11.58 -4.92
C ALA A 298 1.76 11.56 -6.35
N ALA A 299 1.37 10.38 -6.87
CA ALA A 299 0.74 10.28 -8.18
C ALA A 299 -0.64 10.95 -8.23
N PHE A 300 -1.43 10.85 -7.16
CA PHE A 300 -2.70 11.56 -7.01
C PHE A 300 -2.52 13.08 -7.05
N GLN A 301 -1.60 13.62 -6.25
CA GLN A 301 -1.29 15.05 -6.25
C GLN A 301 -0.81 15.52 -7.63
N GLN A 302 -0.02 14.71 -8.31
CA GLN A 302 0.47 15.02 -9.67
C GLN A 302 -0.69 15.06 -10.69
N ALA A 303 -1.59 14.08 -10.69
CA ALA A 303 -2.78 14.08 -11.56
C ALA A 303 -3.67 15.28 -11.27
N TRP A 304 -3.91 15.59 -10.00
CA TRP A 304 -4.69 16.75 -9.58
C TRP A 304 -4.04 18.06 -10.01
N SER A 305 -2.72 18.21 -9.89
CA SER A 305 -1.99 19.41 -10.33
C SER A 305 -2.05 19.65 -11.85
N PHE A 306 -2.24 18.58 -12.65
CA PHE A 306 -2.50 18.66 -14.07
C PHE A 306 -3.99 18.86 -14.42
N GLY A 307 -4.86 19.00 -13.43
CA GLY A 307 -6.28 19.30 -13.60
C GLY A 307 -7.20 18.08 -13.71
N ALA A 308 -6.75 16.88 -13.35
CA ALA A 308 -7.65 15.74 -13.22
C ALA A 308 -8.70 16.01 -12.13
N THR A 309 -9.95 15.67 -12.44
CA THR A 309 -11.06 15.69 -11.48
C THR A 309 -11.19 14.31 -10.85
N PHE A 310 -11.43 14.26 -9.54
CA PHE A 310 -11.65 13.01 -8.81
C PHE A 310 -13.08 12.94 -8.28
N HIS A 311 -13.65 11.75 -8.30
CA HIS A 311 -14.99 11.44 -7.80
C HIS A 311 -14.89 10.22 -6.91
N PHE A 312 -14.86 10.47 -5.60
CA PHE A 312 -14.62 9.44 -4.59
C PHE A 312 -15.90 8.85 -4.02
N GLY A 313 -15.79 7.67 -3.38
CA GLY A 313 -16.87 7.00 -2.69
C GLY A 313 -17.91 6.38 -3.62
N ARG A 314 -17.64 6.29 -4.91
CA ARG A 314 -18.58 5.79 -5.92
C ARG A 314 -17.98 4.64 -6.72
N ALA A 315 -18.76 3.58 -6.86
CA ALA A 315 -18.42 2.45 -7.71
C ALA A 315 -19.03 2.64 -9.11
N ALA A 316 -18.30 2.24 -10.15
CA ALA A 316 -18.90 2.03 -11.46
C ALA A 316 -19.73 0.73 -11.43
N VAL A 317 -21.00 0.81 -11.83
CA VAL A 317 -21.96 -0.29 -11.81
C VAL A 317 -22.48 -0.66 -13.19
N GLY A 318 -22.24 0.19 -14.22
CA GLY A 318 -22.63 -0.08 -15.58
C GLY A 318 -21.75 0.66 -16.59
N LEU A 319 -21.66 0.14 -17.81
CA LEU A 319 -20.96 0.75 -18.93
C LEU A 319 -21.74 0.48 -20.20
N ARG A 320 -22.01 1.52 -20.99
CA ARG A 320 -22.69 1.40 -22.27
C ARG A 320 -22.19 2.43 -23.29
N ALA A 321 -22.35 2.13 -24.56
CA ALA A 321 -22.14 3.10 -25.63
C ALA A 321 -23.43 3.94 -25.83
N ASP A 322 -23.24 5.24 -26.14
CA ASP A 322 -24.30 6.14 -26.53
C ASP A 322 -23.77 7.02 -27.69
N GLY A 323 -23.91 6.51 -28.91
CA GLY A 323 -23.24 7.08 -30.06
C GLY A 323 -21.72 7.05 -29.91
N ASP A 324 -21.10 8.22 -30.06
CA ASP A 324 -19.65 8.39 -29.92
C ASP A 324 -19.17 8.47 -28.45
N ASP A 325 -20.12 8.57 -27.52
CA ASP A 325 -19.81 8.63 -26.09
C ASP A 325 -19.87 7.26 -25.41
N ARG A 326 -19.23 7.21 -24.28
CA ARG A 326 -19.26 6.11 -23.31
C ARG A 326 -19.90 6.63 -22.03
N LEU A 327 -20.94 5.95 -21.58
CA LEU A 327 -21.62 6.26 -20.33
C LEU A 327 -21.24 5.24 -19.29
N VAL A 328 -20.80 5.75 -18.13
CA VAL A 328 -20.49 4.95 -16.95
C VAL A 328 -21.53 5.27 -15.89
N ASP A 329 -22.32 4.28 -15.52
CA ASP A 329 -23.32 4.40 -14.46
C ASP A 329 -22.64 4.16 -13.10
N LEU A 330 -22.95 4.99 -12.11
CA LEU A 330 -22.33 4.98 -10.77
C LEU A 330 -23.30 4.48 -9.71
N SER A 331 -22.77 4.08 -8.56
CA SER A 331 -23.53 3.52 -7.44
C SER A 331 -24.47 4.50 -6.72
N ASP A 332 -24.41 5.79 -7.04
CA ASP A 332 -25.29 6.85 -6.55
C ASP A 332 -26.39 7.24 -7.57
N ASP A 333 -26.67 6.34 -8.51
CA ASP A 333 -27.63 6.53 -9.59
C ASP A 333 -27.30 7.67 -10.57
N THR A 334 -26.09 8.23 -10.51
CA THR A 334 -25.60 9.19 -11.50
C THR A 334 -24.88 8.49 -12.66
N SER A 335 -24.71 9.18 -13.80
CA SER A 335 -23.98 8.66 -14.96
C SER A 335 -22.93 9.67 -15.42
N VAL A 336 -21.75 9.17 -15.77
CA VAL A 336 -20.66 9.96 -16.35
C VAL A 336 -20.63 9.76 -17.85
N ARG A 337 -20.57 10.87 -18.60
CA ARG A 337 -20.42 10.87 -20.05
C ARG A 337 -18.99 11.21 -20.44
N SER A 338 -18.35 10.38 -21.24
CA SER A 338 -17.01 10.63 -21.76
C SER A 338 -16.80 10.04 -23.16
N ARG A 339 -15.80 10.55 -23.90
CA ARG A 339 -15.44 10.01 -25.22
C ARG A 339 -14.76 8.65 -25.11
N ALA A 340 -13.91 8.50 -24.11
CA ALA A 340 -13.18 7.26 -23.84
C ALA A 340 -13.24 6.87 -22.35
N VAL A 341 -13.03 5.59 -22.07
CA VAL A 341 -12.98 5.04 -20.71
C VAL A 341 -11.74 4.16 -20.55
N VAL A 342 -11.03 4.34 -19.43
CA VAL A 342 -9.96 3.42 -19.00
C VAL A 342 -10.41 2.67 -17.76
N ILE A 343 -10.49 1.36 -17.85
CA ILE A 343 -10.80 0.45 -16.75
C ILE A 343 -9.51 0.06 -16.05
N ALA A 344 -9.33 0.52 -14.82
CA ALA A 344 -8.15 0.31 -13.98
C ALA A 344 -8.55 -0.21 -12.59
N THR A 345 -9.66 -0.95 -12.50
CA THR A 345 -10.27 -1.43 -11.24
C THR A 345 -9.44 -2.48 -10.50
N GLY A 346 -8.38 -2.99 -11.13
CA GLY A 346 -7.44 -3.91 -10.51
C GLY A 346 -8.05 -5.25 -10.15
N VAL A 347 -7.46 -5.88 -9.13
CA VAL A 347 -7.86 -7.18 -8.61
C VAL A 347 -7.95 -7.13 -7.08
N GLN A 348 -8.75 -8.02 -6.51
CA GLN A 348 -8.71 -8.34 -5.09
C GLN A 348 -8.05 -9.70 -4.90
N TYR A 349 -7.03 -9.78 -4.06
CA TYR A 349 -6.47 -11.06 -3.66
C TYR A 349 -7.48 -11.83 -2.82
N ARG A 350 -7.62 -13.12 -3.09
CA ARG A 350 -8.43 -13.98 -2.24
C ARG A 350 -7.78 -14.08 -0.87
N ARG A 351 -8.54 -13.75 0.16
CA ARG A 351 -8.09 -13.84 1.55
C ARG A 351 -8.29 -15.24 2.11
N LEU A 352 -7.44 -15.62 3.05
CA LEU A 352 -7.68 -16.79 3.87
C LEU A 352 -8.88 -16.47 4.80
N PRO A 353 -9.86 -17.37 4.91
CA PRO A 353 -11.00 -17.19 5.80
C PRO A 353 -10.62 -17.52 7.26
N VAL A 354 -9.60 -16.84 7.80
CA VAL A 354 -9.02 -17.06 9.13
C VAL A 354 -8.85 -15.72 9.83
N PRO A 355 -9.85 -15.28 10.62
CA PRO A 355 -9.86 -13.95 11.25
C PRO A 355 -8.64 -13.66 12.12
N ALA A 356 -8.08 -14.68 12.80
CA ALA A 356 -6.88 -14.52 13.65
C ALA A 356 -5.65 -14.01 12.87
N LEU A 357 -5.61 -14.20 11.55
CA LEU A 357 -4.49 -13.78 10.69
C LEU A 357 -4.61 -12.35 10.18
N GLU A 358 -5.78 -11.72 10.27
CA GLU A 358 -6.00 -10.36 9.75
C GLU A 358 -5.12 -9.32 10.43
N ALA A 359 -4.90 -9.45 11.74
CA ALA A 359 -4.02 -8.57 12.52
C ALA A 359 -2.54 -8.66 12.12
N TRP A 360 -2.16 -9.72 11.39
CA TRP A 360 -0.79 -9.99 10.96
C TRP A 360 -0.52 -9.64 9.50
N GLU A 361 -1.48 -9.07 8.79
CA GLU A 361 -1.30 -8.63 7.41
C GLU A 361 -0.18 -7.57 7.33
N GLY A 362 0.81 -7.81 6.46
CA GLY A 362 2.03 -7.00 6.35
C GLY A 362 3.08 -7.22 7.45
N ARG A 363 2.78 -8.02 8.50
CA ARG A 363 3.69 -8.30 9.62
C ARG A 363 3.90 -9.80 9.87
N GLY A 364 3.77 -10.60 8.82
CA GLY A 364 3.88 -12.07 8.86
C GLY A 364 2.95 -12.75 7.86
N ILE A 365 1.84 -12.11 7.48
CA ILE A 365 0.93 -12.58 6.44
C ILE A 365 1.03 -11.66 5.22
N PHE A 366 1.36 -12.22 4.07
CA PHE A 366 1.61 -11.47 2.83
C PHE A 366 0.75 -11.99 1.69
N TYR A 367 0.00 -11.11 1.04
CA TYR A 367 -0.81 -11.43 -0.12
C TYR A 367 -0.07 -11.00 -1.40
N GLY A 368 0.42 -11.95 -2.19
CA GLY A 368 1.05 -11.69 -3.49
C GLY A 368 2.43 -11.03 -3.48
N ALA A 369 3.05 -10.77 -2.32
CA ALA A 369 4.27 -9.98 -2.17
C ALA A 369 5.58 -10.79 -2.11
N ALA A 370 5.59 -12.07 -2.50
CA ALA A 370 6.72 -12.98 -2.31
C ALA A 370 8.08 -12.46 -2.84
N THR A 371 8.08 -11.67 -3.90
CA THR A 371 9.33 -11.17 -4.50
C THR A 371 9.96 -10.03 -3.70
N SER A 372 9.16 -9.13 -3.16
CA SER A 372 9.65 -7.95 -2.41
C SER A 372 10.08 -8.32 -0.99
N GLU A 373 9.39 -9.29 -0.38
CA GLU A 373 9.62 -9.67 1.01
C GLU A 373 10.66 -10.80 1.16
N ALA A 374 11.02 -11.51 0.07
CA ALA A 374 11.95 -12.64 0.12
C ALA A 374 13.30 -12.33 0.78
N PRO A 375 13.97 -11.19 0.56
CA PRO A 375 15.22 -10.89 1.25
C PRO A 375 15.09 -10.78 2.78
N ALA A 376 13.92 -10.34 3.27
CA ALA A 376 13.64 -10.26 4.71
C ALA A 376 13.43 -11.63 5.36
N MET A 377 13.20 -12.67 4.54
CA MET A 377 13.02 -14.06 5.00
C MET A 377 14.32 -14.84 5.10
N LYS A 378 15.48 -14.20 5.01
CA LYS A 378 16.78 -14.86 5.07
C LYS A 378 16.97 -15.62 6.38
N GLY A 379 17.26 -16.94 6.27
CA GLY A 379 17.48 -17.83 7.41
C GLY A 379 16.21 -18.15 8.20
N ARG A 380 15.02 -17.85 7.66
CA ARG A 380 13.73 -18.07 8.31
C ARG A 380 12.97 -19.25 7.70
N HIS A 381 11.99 -19.76 8.43
CA HIS A 381 11.03 -20.71 7.92
C HIS A 381 9.79 -19.96 7.41
N VAL A 382 9.40 -20.18 6.15
CA VAL A 382 8.24 -19.52 5.55
C VAL A 382 7.26 -20.53 4.95
N CYS A 383 5.98 -20.19 5.00
CA CYS A 383 4.93 -20.95 4.38
C CYS A 383 4.45 -20.27 3.09
N VAL A 384 4.18 -21.04 2.06
CA VAL A 384 3.51 -20.60 0.83
C VAL A 384 2.17 -21.31 0.72
N VAL A 385 1.08 -20.57 0.68
CA VAL A 385 -0.27 -21.14 0.55
C VAL A 385 -0.74 -21.03 -0.89
N GLY A 386 -0.96 -22.17 -1.53
CA GLY A 386 -1.44 -22.24 -2.91
C GLY A 386 -0.81 -23.38 -3.69
N GLY A 387 -1.53 -23.88 -4.70
CA GLY A 387 -1.07 -25.01 -5.55
C GLY A 387 -0.84 -24.64 -7.02
N GLY A 388 -0.97 -23.36 -7.40
CA GLY A 388 -0.79 -22.91 -8.79
C GLY A 388 0.61 -22.41 -9.11
N ASN A 389 0.83 -22.04 -10.38
CA ASN A 389 2.13 -21.57 -10.87
C ASN A 389 2.70 -20.40 -10.05
N SER A 390 1.87 -19.46 -9.62
CA SER A 390 2.31 -18.31 -8.80
C SER A 390 2.90 -18.76 -7.47
N ALA A 391 2.28 -19.76 -6.82
CA ALA A 391 2.78 -20.33 -5.57
C ALA A 391 4.11 -21.07 -5.77
N GLY A 392 4.22 -21.88 -6.85
CA GLY A 392 5.46 -22.56 -7.21
C GLY A 392 6.61 -21.59 -7.50
N GLN A 393 6.38 -20.54 -8.28
CA GLN A 393 7.37 -19.50 -8.56
C GLN A 393 7.82 -18.76 -7.31
N ALA A 394 6.87 -18.45 -6.42
CA ALA A 394 7.16 -17.79 -5.15
C ALA A 394 7.98 -18.69 -4.23
N ALA A 395 7.63 -19.95 -4.10
CA ALA A 395 8.37 -20.91 -3.28
C ALA A 395 9.83 -21.07 -3.74
N VAL A 396 10.04 -21.25 -5.06
CA VAL A 396 11.40 -21.33 -5.64
C VAL A 396 12.19 -20.01 -5.43
N HIS A 397 11.49 -18.88 -5.49
CA HIS A 397 12.15 -17.58 -5.25
C HIS A 397 12.52 -17.42 -3.77
N LEU A 398 11.60 -17.70 -2.86
CA LEU A 398 11.80 -17.64 -1.41
C LEU A 398 12.90 -18.59 -0.93
N ALA A 399 13.00 -19.79 -1.53
CA ALA A 399 14.01 -20.80 -1.19
C ALA A 399 15.47 -20.33 -1.39
N LYS A 400 15.68 -19.27 -2.18
CA LYS A 400 17.01 -18.65 -2.35
C LYS A 400 17.46 -17.87 -1.11
N PHE A 401 16.54 -17.53 -0.21
CA PHE A 401 16.77 -16.69 0.95
C PHE A 401 16.41 -17.42 2.24
N ALA A 402 15.25 -18.05 2.29
CA ALA A 402 14.72 -18.74 3.46
C ALA A 402 15.53 -20.02 3.76
N GLU A 403 15.62 -20.37 5.03
CA GLU A 403 16.18 -21.65 5.47
C GLU A 403 15.29 -22.82 5.03
N ARG A 404 13.98 -22.65 5.14
CA ARG A 404 12.96 -23.64 4.77
C ARG A 404 11.73 -22.98 4.18
N VAL A 405 11.15 -23.60 3.16
CA VAL A 405 9.89 -23.19 2.54
C VAL A 405 8.92 -24.36 2.58
N SER A 406 7.75 -24.20 3.20
CA SER A 406 6.69 -25.20 3.22
C SER A 406 5.53 -24.75 2.34
N ILE A 407 5.25 -25.47 1.26
CA ILE A 407 4.10 -25.20 0.38
C ILE A 407 2.87 -25.93 0.93
N LEU A 408 1.85 -25.18 1.34
CA LEU A 408 0.60 -25.71 1.86
C LEU A 408 -0.43 -25.79 0.71
N VAL A 409 -0.84 -27.01 0.35
CA VAL A 409 -1.71 -27.28 -0.79
C VAL A 409 -2.94 -28.06 -0.33
N ARG A 410 -4.13 -27.56 -0.68
CA ARG A 410 -5.39 -28.24 -0.31
C ARG A 410 -5.68 -29.49 -1.14
N SER A 411 -5.16 -29.55 -2.37
CA SER A 411 -5.30 -30.72 -3.26
C SER A 411 -4.27 -31.81 -2.90
N PRO A 412 -4.52 -33.05 -3.30
CA PRO A 412 -3.57 -34.16 -3.12
C PRO A 412 -2.38 -34.10 -4.09
N SER A 413 -2.37 -33.18 -5.06
CA SER A 413 -1.35 -33.07 -6.09
C SER A 413 -1.19 -31.64 -6.58
N LEU A 414 0.01 -31.27 -7.04
CA LEU A 414 0.30 -30.02 -7.75
C LEU A 414 -0.02 -30.14 -9.25
N ALA A 415 -0.05 -31.34 -9.82
CA ALA A 415 -0.16 -31.55 -11.27
C ALA A 415 -1.44 -31.00 -11.90
N GLU A 416 -2.50 -30.80 -11.12
CA GLU A 416 -3.77 -30.25 -11.60
C GLU A 416 -3.72 -28.74 -11.93
N SER A 417 -2.80 -28.00 -11.29
CA SER A 417 -2.81 -26.54 -11.33
C SER A 417 -1.43 -25.89 -11.50
N MET A 418 -0.37 -26.70 -11.48
CA MET A 418 1.02 -26.23 -11.62
C MET A 418 1.68 -26.89 -12.84
N SER A 419 2.48 -26.10 -13.57
CA SER A 419 3.24 -26.59 -14.70
C SER A 419 4.33 -27.59 -14.28
N GLU A 420 4.54 -28.63 -15.06
CA GLU A 420 5.46 -29.74 -14.75
C GLU A 420 6.91 -29.27 -14.50
N TYR A 421 7.39 -28.25 -15.24
CA TYR A 421 8.73 -27.68 -15.01
C TYR A 421 8.89 -27.07 -13.62
N LEU A 422 7.83 -26.46 -13.06
CA LEU A 422 7.85 -25.90 -11.69
C LEU A 422 7.84 -27.01 -10.65
N ILE A 423 7.05 -28.06 -10.86
CA ILE A 423 6.99 -29.25 -9.98
C ILE A 423 8.39 -29.86 -9.92
N THR A 424 9.02 -30.11 -11.09
CA THR A 424 10.39 -30.63 -11.16
C THR A 424 11.40 -29.72 -10.44
N LEU A 425 11.25 -28.40 -10.56
CA LEU A 425 12.13 -27.45 -9.90
C LEU A 425 11.93 -27.44 -8.37
N ILE A 426 10.69 -27.56 -7.91
CA ILE A 426 10.36 -27.67 -6.48
C ILE A 426 10.98 -28.96 -5.92
N ASP A 427 10.76 -30.10 -6.59
CA ASP A 427 11.26 -31.41 -6.14
C ASP A 427 12.80 -31.46 -6.10
N SER A 428 13.48 -30.70 -6.96
CA SER A 428 14.94 -30.60 -6.99
C SER A 428 15.52 -29.56 -6.02
N THR A 429 14.68 -28.78 -5.34
CA THR A 429 15.13 -27.71 -4.40
C THR A 429 15.08 -28.25 -2.96
N PRO A 430 16.24 -28.50 -2.30
CA PRO A 430 16.29 -29.30 -1.07
C PRO A 430 15.64 -28.67 0.16
N ASN A 431 15.47 -27.33 0.18
CA ASN A 431 14.83 -26.59 1.28
C ASN A 431 13.35 -26.25 1.01
N ILE A 432 12.74 -26.87 -0.02
CA ILE A 432 11.31 -26.79 -0.24
C ILE A 432 10.66 -28.12 0.11
N GLU A 433 9.59 -28.08 0.89
CA GLU A 433 8.71 -29.21 1.12
C GLU A 433 7.28 -28.90 0.69
N VAL A 434 6.53 -29.90 0.24
CA VAL A 434 5.13 -29.75 -0.13
C VAL A 434 4.24 -30.53 0.83
N LEU A 435 3.33 -29.83 1.49
CA LEU A 435 2.38 -30.37 2.45
C LEU A 435 1.00 -30.46 1.78
N TYR A 436 0.67 -31.64 1.26
CA TYR A 436 -0.59 -31.89 0.59
C TYR A 436 -1.75 -32.08 1.57
N GLY A 437 -2.97 -31.78 1.12
CA GLY A 437 -4.18 -31.92 1.93
C GLY A 437 -4.20 -30.99 3.13
N ARG A 438 -3.45 -29.91 3.13
CA ARG A 438 -3.29 -28.98 4.27
C ARG A 438 -3.94 -27.64 4.02
N GLU A 439 -4.59 -27.12 5.07
CA GLU A 439 -5.11 -25.74 5.06
C GLU A 439 -4.87 -25.06 6.40
N ILE A 440 -4.64 -23.75 6.35
CA ILE A 440 -4.48 -22.94 7.58
C ILE A 440 -5.86 -22.67 8.16
N VAL A 441 -6.02 -22.88 9.46
CA VAL A 441 -7.28 -22.70 10.20
C VAL A 441 -7.13 -21.73 11.37
N ASP A 442 -5.90 -21.43 11.80
CA ASP A 442 -5.58 -20.47 12.86
C ASP A 442 -4.11 -20.06 12.77
N GLY A 443 -3.64 -19.10 13.58
CA GLY A 443 -2.25 -18.72 13.69
C GLY A 443 -2.08 -17.40 14.43
N GLY A 444 -0.83 -17.05 14.74
CA GLY A 444 -0.53 -15.83 15.47
C GLY A 444 0.89 -15.79 16.02
N GLY A 445 1.05 -15.10 17.15
CA GLY A 445 2.25 -14.91 17.93
C GLY A 445 1.97 -13.95 19.08
N GLU A 446 2.92 -13.73 19.96
CA GLU A 446 2.77 -12.75 21.06
C GLU A 446 3.15 -11.34 20.58
N GLU A 447 4.42 -11.12 20.25
CA GLU A 447 4.94 -9.83 19.76
C GLU A 447 5.22 -9.85 18.25
N VAL A 448 5.61 -11.00 17.74
CA VAL A 448 5.89 -11.27 16.34
C VAL A 448 5.09 -12.47 15.86
N PHE A 449 4.80 -12.52 14.58
CA PHE A 449 4.18 -13.69 13.97
C PHE A 449 5.16 -14.88 14.01
N ASP A 450 4.76 -16.01 14.59
CA ASP A 450 5.64 -17.15 14.85
C ASP A 450 5.05 -18.52 14.49
N HIS A 451 3.74 -18.63 14.21
CA HIS A 451 3.13 -19.91 13.88
C HIS A 451 1.81 -19.81 13.12
N VAL A 452 1.48 -20.90 12.45
CA VAL A 452 0.13 -21.20 11.95
C VAL A 452 -0.37 -22.53 12.48
N VAL A 453 -1.69 -22.67 12.62
CA VAL A 453 -2.35 -23.95 12.87
C VAL A 453 -2.85 -24.51 11.54
N VAL A 454 -2.33 -25.65 11.18
CA VAL A 454 -2.63 -26.32 9.92
C VAL A 454 -3.53 -27.52 10.19
N ARG A 455 -4.62 -27.64 9.44
CA ARG A 455 -5.54 -28.78 9.49
C ARG A 455 -5.26 -29.74 8.33
N ASP A 456 -5.15 -31.03 8.65
CA ASP A 456 -5.21 -32.09 7.66
C ASP A 456 -6.66 -32.30 7.23
N ARG A 457 -6.94 -32.20 5.94
CA ARG A 457 -8.31 -32.31 5.39
C ARG A 457 -8.83 -33.73 5.34
N GLU A 458 -7.96 -34.73 5.44
CA GLU A 458 -8.32 -36.15 5.41
C GLU A 458 -8.62 -36.68 6.82
N THR A 459 -7.78 -36.34 7.79
CA THR A 459 -7.89 -36.84 9.18
C THR A 459 -8.58 -35.86 10.12
N ASP A 460 -8.75 -34.58 9.71
CA ASP A 460 -9.22 -33.44 10.52
C ASP A 460 -8.29 -33.08 11.70
N GLU A 461 -7.09 -33.68 11.75
CA GLU A 461 -6.10 -33.37 12.77
C GLU A 461 -5.51 -31.98 12.56
N ARG A 462 -5.24 -31.30 13.68
CA ARG A 462 -4.63 -29.95 13.69
C ARG A 462 -3.23 -30.01 14.26
N HIS A 463 -2.29 -29.36 13.58
CA HIS A 463 -0.89 -29.29 13.98
C HIS A 463 -0.45 -27.83 13.95
N THR A 464 0.32 -27.42 14.97
CA THR A 464 0.99 -26.12 14.96
C THR A 464 2.27 -26.23 14.14
N LEU A 465 2.42 -25.37 13.15
CA LEU A 465 3.60 -25.23 12.30
C LEU A 465 4.27 -23.91 12.60
N ALA A 466 5.47 -23.95 13.18
CA ALA A 466 6.27 -22.75 13.41
C ALA A 466 6.68 -22.13 12.06
N THR A 467 6.47 -20.83 11.90
CA THR A 467 6.80 -20.12 10.66
C THR A 467 6.92 -18.63 10.95
N ASP A 468 7.89 -17.96 10.34
CA ASP A 468 8.12 -16.52 10.46
C ASP A 468 7.32 -15.71 9.45
N GLY A 469 6.68 -16.36 8.48
CA GLY A 469 5.87 -15.67 7.47
C GLY A 469 5.06 -16.62 6.58
N VAL A 470 3.92 -16.12 6.14
CA VAL A 470 3.00 -16.84 5.24
C VAL A 470 2.73 -16.01 4.00
N PHE A 471 3.01 -16.58 2.83
CA PHE A 471 2.76 -15.99 1.53
C PHE A 471 1.52 -16.62 0.90
N VAL A 472 0.43 -15.85 0.83
CA VAL A 472 -0.88 -16.33 0.36
C VAL A 472 -1.01 -16.10 -1.14
N LEU A 473 -1.01 -17.18 -1.92
CA LEU A 473 -1.03 -17.18 -3.38
C LEU A 473 -2.14 -18.07 -3.93
N ILE A 474 -3.36 -17.88 -3.39
CA ILE A 474 -4.57 -18.66 -3.72
C ILE A 474 -5.40 -18.01 -4.84
N GLY A 475 -4.79 -17.08 -5.58
CA GLY A 475 -5.37 -16.40 -6.72
C GLY A 475 -5.94 -15.03 -6.38
N SER A 476 -6.30 -14.31 -7.44
CA SER A 476 -6.94 -13.00 -7.39
C SER A 476 -8.22 -13.02 -8.22
N GLN A 477 -9.14 -12.13 -7.90
CA GLN A 477 -10.38 -11.94 -8.62
C GLN A 477 -10.43 -10.50 -9.15
N PRO A 478 -10.59 -10.27 -10.45
CA PRO A 478 -10.70 -8.94 -11.01
C PRO A 478 -12.05 -8.31 -10.63
N HIS A 479 -12.05 -6.99 -10.41
CA HIS A 479 -13.27 -6.23 -10.14
C HIS A 479 -14.00 -5.89 -11.45
N THR A 480 -14.63 -6.90 -12.07
CA THR A 480 -15.23 -6.81 -13.42
C THR A 480 -16.63 -7.39 -13.53
N ASP A 481 -17.27 -7.80 -12.42
CA ASP A 481 -18.60 -8.40 -12.48
C ASP A 481 -19.65 -7.44 -13.07
N TRP A 482 -19.50 -6.15 -12.83
CA TRP A 482 -20.33 -5.09 -13.40
C TRP A 482 -20.18 -4.91 -14.91
N LEU A 483 -19.14 -5.50 -15.52
CA LEU A 483 -18.90 -5.50 -16.98
C LEU A 483 -19.44 -6.75 -17.69
N GLN A 484 -20.16 -7.62 -16.94
CA GLN A 484 -20.70 -8.84 -17.53
C GLN A 484 -21.70 -8.55 -18.63
N GLY A 485 -21.47 -9.15 -19.80
CA GLY A 485 -22.30 -8.92 -20.99
C GLY A 485 -21.94 -7.66 -21.79
N THR A 486 -21.04 -6.80 -21.28
CA THR A 486 -20.58 -5.60 -21.99
C THR A 486 -19.19 -5.80 -22.58
N LEU A 487 -18.25 -6.34 -21.80
CA LEU A 487 -16.89 -6.57 -22.25
C LEU A 487 -16.54 -8.06 -22.31
N GLU A 488 -15.70 -8.40 -23.30
CA GLU A 488 -15.10 -9.72 -23.39
C GLU A 488 -14.12 -9.96 -22.25
N ARG A 489 -14.33 -11.09 -21.53
CA ARG A 489 -13.53 -11.50 -20.38
C ARG A 489 -13.14 -12.97 -20.50
N ASP A 490 -12.04 -13.33 -19.88
CA ASP A 490 -11.69 -14.73 -19.76
C ASP A 490 -12.55 -15.45 -18.70
N ARG A 491 -12.38 -16.76 -18.58
CA ARG A 491 -13.14 -17.59 -17.63
C ARG A 491 -12.96 -17.20 -16.15
N TRP A 492 -11.96 -16.39 -15.82
CA TRP A 492 -11.68 -15.89 -14.47
C TRP A 492 -12.13 -14.44 -14.26
N GLY A 493 -12.69 -13.81 -15.29
CA GLY A 493 -13.19 -12.45 -15.25
C GLY A 493 -12.20 -11.37 -15.69
N PHE A 494 -10.96 -11.70 -16.09
CA PHE A 494 -10.00 -10.72 -16.59
C PHE A 494 -10.42 -10.19 -17.97
N VAL A 495 -10.33 -8.86 -18.15
CA VAL A 495 -10.72 -8.19 -19.40
C VAL A 495 -9.74 -8.56 -20.53
N LEU A 496 -10.28 -8.94 -21.67
CA LEU A 496 -9.53 -9.18 -22.91
C LEU A 496 -9.28 -7.87 -23.65
N THR A 497 -8.09 -7.70 -24.21
CA THR A 497 -7.71 -6.49 -24.92
C THR A 497 -6.85 -6.80 -26.14
N GLY A 498 -6.90 -5.92 -27.14
CA GLY A 498 -6.02 -5.97 -28.31
C GLY A 498 -6.05 -7.34 -29.00
N ALA A 499 -4.90 -7.97 -29.11
CA ALA A 499 -4.72 -9.26 -29.79
C ALA A 499 -5.36 -10.47 -29.05
N ASP A 500 -5.75 -10.32 -27.78
CA ASP A 500 -6.42 -11.36 -27.01
C ASP A 500 -7.92 -11.46 -27.30
N LEU A 501 -8.48 -10.48 -28.00
CA LEU A 501 -9.90 -10.47 -28.36
C LEU A 501 -10.24 -11.59 -29.36
N PRO A 502 -11.39 -12.27 -29.19
CA PRO A 502 -11.88 -13.22 -30.18
C PRO A 502 -12.10 -12.55 -31.55
N GLY A 503 -11.81 -13.28 -32.63
CA GLY A 503 -12.04 -12.79 -33.99
C GLY A 503 -13.51 -12.39 -34.20
N GLY A 504 -13.76 -11.17 -34.68
CA GLY A 504 -15.11 -10.65 -34.93
C GLY A 504 -15.81 -10.02 -33.73
N SER A 505 -15.16 -9.95 -32.56
CA SER A 505 -15.73 -9.28 -31.38
C SER A 505 -15.51 -7.75 -31.34
N PHE A 506 -14.75 -7.21 -32.28
CA PHE A 506 -14.48 -5.78 -32.41
C PHE A 506 -15.19 -5.21 -33.64
N GLU A 507 -15.99 -4.15 -33.48
CA GLU A 507 -16.94 -3.70 -34.47
C GLU A 507 -16.36 -2.74 -35.54
N LEU A 508 -15.17 -2.18 -35.32
CA LEU A 508 -14.57 -1.25 -36.29
C LEU A 508 -13.73 -1.98 -37.34
N ASP A 509 -13.62 -1.40 -38.55
CA ASP A 509 -12.81 -1.96 -39.65
C ASP A 509 -11.29 -1.99 -39.38
N ARG A 510 -10.81 -1.31 -38.35
CA ARG A 510 -9.43 -1.40 -37.87
C ARG A 510 -9.24 -2.46 -36.79
N PRO A 511 -8.02 -2.96 -36.59
CA PRO A 511 -7.75 -3.77 -35.42
C PRO A 511 -7.86 -2.93 -34.12
N PRO A 512 -8.22 -3.54 -32.97
CA PRO A 512 -8.20 -2.86 -31.69
C PRO A 512 -6.78 -2.38 -31.35
N PHE A 513 -6.69 -1.21 -30.72
CA PHE A 513 -5.41 -0.71 -30.20
C PHE A 513 -4.90 -1.60 -29.05
N PRO A 514 -3.61 -1.55 -28.72
CA PRO A 514 -3.13 -2.14 -27.47
C PRO A 514 -3.94 -1.63 -26.28
N ASN A 515 -4.30 -2.51 -25.35
CA ASN A 515 -5.18 -2.24 -24.21
C ASN A 515 -6.64 -1.88 -24.54
N GLU A 516 -7.05 -1.75 -25.80
CA GLU A 516 -8.45 -1.53 -26.18
C GLU A 516 -9.26 -2.83 -26.08
N THR A 517 -10.47 -2.74 -25.53
CA THR A 517 -11.40 -3.86 -25.36
C THR A 517 -12.21 -4.11 -26.63
N ASN A 518 -13.16 -5.05 -26.57
CA ASN A 518 -14.11 -5.26 -27.68
C ASN A 518 -15.04 -4.05 -27.92
N LEU A 519 -15.23 -3.18 -26.92
CA LEU A 519 -15.99 -1.95 -27.06
C LEU A 519 -15.04 -0.80 -27.45
N PRO A 520 -15.15 -0.24 -28.69
CA PRO A 520 -14.26 0.82 -29.13
C PRO A 520 -14.23 2.00 -28.18
N GLY A 521 -13.02 2.57 -27.92
CA GLY A 521 -12.81 3.68 -26.98
C GLY A 521 -12.85 3.30 -25.51
N VAL A 522 -12.97 2.01 -25.20
CA VAL A 522 -12.84 1.47 -23.85
C VAL A 522 -11.55 0.68 -23.76
N PHE A 523 -10.71 1.05 -22.81
CA PHE A 523 -9.39 0.44 -22.58
C PHE A 523 -9.34 -0.23 -21.21
N ALA A 524 -8.54 -1.27 -21.05
CA ALA A 524 -8.28 -1.89 -19.75
C ALA A 524 -6.79 -1.95 -19.49
N VAL A 525 -6.36 -1.55 -18.27
CA VAL A 525 -4.95 -1.45 -17.88
C VAL A 525 -4.71 -1.98 -16.47
N GLY A 526 -3.50 -2.46 -16.22
CA GLY A 526 -3.09 -3.00 -14.93
C GLY A 526 -3.68 -4.37 -14.66
N ASP A 527 -3.84 -4.68 -13.39
CA ASP A 527 -4.13 -6.04 -12.91
C ASP A 527 -5.48 -6.61 -13.34
N VAL A 528 -6.42 -5.76 -13.75
CA VAL A 528 -7.75 -6.14 -14.27
C VAL A 528 -7.65 -6.83 -15.64
N ARG A 529 -6.59 -6.58 -16.39
CA ARG A 529 -6.38 -7.07 -17.75
C ARG A 529 -5.80 -8.49 -17.76
N ARG A 530 -6.25 -9.33 -18.69
CA ARG A 530 -5.65 -10.63 -18.95
C ARG A 530 -4.18 -10.47 -19.34
N GLY A 531 -3.33 -11.34 -18.77
CA GLY A 531 -1.90 -11.38 -19.09
C GLY A 531 -1.07 -10.21 -18.52
N SER A 532 -1.66 -9.30 -17.73
CA SER A 532 -0.90 -8.24 -17.07
C SER A 532 0.11 -8.80 -16.06
N VAL A 533 1.26 -8.17 -15.97
CA VAL A 533 2.27 -8.50 -14.95
C VAL A 533 1.89 -7.82 -13.65
N LYS A 534 1.58 -8.60 -12.61
CA LYS A 534 1.13 -8.12 -11.30
C LYS A 534 2.26 -7.40 -10.53
N ARG A 535 2.66 -6.22 -11.00
CA ARG A 535 3.68 -5.35 -10.40
C ARG A 535 3.28 -3.89 -10.53
N VAL A 536 3.56 -3.09 -9.51
CA VAL A 536 3.24 -1.66 -9.50
C VAL A 536 3.83 -0.93 -10.70
N ALA A 537 5.12 -1.16 -11.01
CA ALA A 537 5.77 -0.52 -12.16
C ALA A 537 5.15 -0.93 -13.51
N SER A 538 4.71 -2.20 -13.65
CA SER A 538 4.02 -2.66 -14.86
C SER A 538 2.64 -2.01 -15.00
N SER A 539 1.90 -1.90 -13.91
CA SER A 539 0.59 -1.23 -13.89
C SER A 539 0.71 0.25 -14.26
N VAL A 540 1.72 0.96 -13.70
CA VAL A 540 2.04 2.35 -14.08
C VAL A 540 2.36 2.45 -15.57
N GLY A 541 3.21 1.54 -16.09
CA GLY A 541 3.57 1.49 -17.50
C GLY A 541 2.37 1.25 -18.42
N GLU A 542 1.47 0.33 -18.08
CA GLU A 542 0.25 0.06 -18.86
C GLU A 542 -0.68 1.28 -18.88
N GLY A 543 -0.88 1.96 -17.72
CA GLY A 543 -1.67 3.17 -17.65
C GLY A 543 -1.14 4.28 -18.55
N ALA A 544 0.17 4.52 -18.52
CA ALA A 544 0.84 5.51 -19.36
C ALA A 544 0.73 5.17 -20.87
N VAL A 545 1.01 3.92 -21.24
CA VAL A 545 1.02 3.46 -22.65
C VAL A 545 -0.37 3.45 -23.28
N ALA A 546 -1.44 3.37 -22.51
CA ALA A 546 -2.80 3.41 -23.03
C ALA A 546 -3.17 4.81 -23.58
N ILE A 547 -2.63 5.89 -23.03
CA ILE A 547 -3.06 7.27 -23.36
C ILE A 547 -2.83 7.66 -24.82
N PRO A 548 -1.69 7.36 -25.47
CA PRO A 548 -1.55 7.56 -26.91
C PRO A 548 -2.63 6.86 -27.75
N SER A 549 -3.14 5.71 -27.32
CA SER A 549 -4.23 5.01 -28.00
C SER A 549 -5.58 5.68 -27.74
N VAL A 550 -5.80 6.23 -26.55
CA VAL A 550 -6.96 7.06 -26.20
C VAL A 550 -7.01 8.30 -27.10
N HIS A 551 -5.90 9.01 -27.25
CA HIS A 551 -5.82 10.17 -28.17
C HIS A 551 -6.19 9.81 -29.60
N ARG A 552 -5.60 8.72 -30.14
CA ARG A 552 -5.92 8.25 -31.49
C ARG A 552 -7.41 7.96 -31.67
N TYR A 553 -8.04 7.34 -30.67
CA TYR A 553 -9.46 7.06 -30.71
C TYR A 553 -10.29 8.34 -30.68
N ILE A 554 -9.99 9.27 -29.77
CA ILE A 554 -10.69 10.56 -29.67
C ILE A 554 -10.55 11.37 -30.99
N ASP A 555 -9.36 11.37 -31.59
CA ASP A 555 -9.13 12.06 -32.86
C ASP A 555 -9.94 11.43 -34.02
N GLN A 556 -10.09 10.09 -34.04
CA GLN A 556 -10.95 9.40 -35.01
C GLN A 556 -12.42 9.80 -34.83
N VAL A 557 -12.92 9.86 -33.59
CA VAL A 557 -14.30 10.29 -33.32
C VAL A 557 -14.51 11.74 -33.75
N ARG A 558 -13.61 12.66 -33.39
CA ARG A 558 -13.69 14.08 -33.79
C ARG A 558 -13.66 14.26 -35.29
N ALA A 559 -12.86 13.46 -36.03
CA ALA A 559 -12.83 13.52 -37.50
C ALA A 559 -14.13 13.06 -38.13
N LEU A 560 -14.85 12.12 -37.54
CA LEU A 560 -16.16 11.66 -37.99
C LEU A 560 -17.26 12.69 -37.68
N GLU A 561 -17.24 13.31 -36.48
CA GLU A 561 -18.13 14.42 -36.10
C GLU A 561 -17.99 15.58 -37.12
N GLY A 562 -16.75 16.02 -37.43
CA GLY A 562 -16.50 17.13 -38.38
C GLY A 562 -16.72 16.79 -39.85
N ALA A 563 -16.91 15.53 -40.23
CA ALA A 563 -17.26 15.10 -41.58
C ALA A 563 -18.79 15.00 -41.78
N ALA A 564 -19.56 15.01 -40.69
CA ALA A 564 -21.02 14.92 -40.67
C ALA A 564 -21.70 16.32 -40.66
N ASP A 565 -20.96 17.36 -40.29
CA ASP A 565 -21.34 18.78 -40.41
C ASP A 565 -20.93 19.34 -41.80
#